data_07c4e3986d0eec5120825d53e09f931f
#
_entry.id   07c4e3986d0eec5120825d53e09f931f
#
_cell.length_a   1.000
_cell.length_b   1.000
_cell.length_c   1.000
_cell.angle_alpha   90.00
_cell.angle_beta   90.00
_cell.angle_gamma   90.00
#
_symmetry.space_group_name_H-M   'P 1'
#
loop_
_entity.id
_entity.type
_entity.pdbx_description
1 polymer ?
#
loop_
_entity_poly.entity_id
_entity_poly.type
_entity_poly.pdbx_seq_one_letter_code
_entity_poly.pdbx_strand_id
1 'polypeptide(L)'
;MQRITTNDVSEMEEGDCEYTLVCNDKGGIMDDVIIYKWNEKTFGMTIHPENSTKILAHLKAHGLPGAKVLDVTEKTAQINIQGPHSKRILSSICKHLPERPYRCHETKIVGRMCFIASIGFSGEQAYEIFCSASHAAQLWREILDASDEDEPIPCGTDAWASLCLEAGVPVYGQELTEEVTPFEAGLGQFVRPLQGEFVGKRALDRQVLQGVPRKLIGLVMEGDQAPHSGALVYDYGVPCGRITSAGWAPYVQQQVALALVNRSFLEEKEHDFAVEYGTERLACHMEKLPFYKTIQRY
;
A
#
# COMPACT_ATOMS: atom_id res chain seq x y z
N MET A 1 -4.47 -6.86 -18.32
CA MET A 1 -3.72 -6.40 -17.13
C MET A 1 -2.44 -5.67 -17.56
N GLN A 2 -1.50 -6.28 -18.25
CA GLN A 2 -0.17 -5.76 -18.63
C GLN A 2 -0.12 -4.31 -19.13
N ARG A 3 -1.13 -3.86 -19.89
CA ARG A 3 -1.17 -2.49 -20.44
C ARG A 3 -1.62 -1.41 -19.46
N ILE A 4 -2.12 -1.79 -18.31
CA ILE A 4 -2.73 -0.86 -17.33
C ILE A 4 -2.01 -0.83 -15.99
N THR A 5 -1.05 -1.72 -15.78
CA THR A 5 -0.28 -1.82 -14.55
C THR A 5 1.21 -1.60 -14.81
N THR A 6 1.90 -1.10 -13.81
CA THR A 6 3.32 -0.75 -13.90
C THR A 6 4.26 -1.95 -13.67
N ASN A 7 3.77 -3.04 -13.06
CA ASN A 7 4.53 -4.24 -12.83
C ASN A 7 4.27 -5.30 -13.92
N ASP A 8 5.16 -6.25 -14.12
CA ASP A 8 5.09 -7.23 -15.19
C ASP A 8 4.21 -8.44 -14.82
N VAL A 9 2.92 -8.32 -15.07
CA VAL A 9 1.95 -9.38 -14.80
C VAL A 9 2.02 -10.55 -15.79
N SER A 10 2.83 -10.46 -16.84
CA SER A 10 2.98 -11.56 -17.82
C SER A 10 3.78 -12.73 -17.23
N GLU A 11 4.66 -12.45 -16.28
CA GLU A 11 5.49 -13.45 -15.61
C GLU A 11 4.80 -14.13 -14.41
N MET A 12 3.62 -13.65 -14.00
CA MET A 12 2.86 -14.27 -12.92
C MET A 12 2.45 -15.69 -13.29
N GLU A 13 2.59 -16.62 -12.35
CA GLU A 13 2.06 -17.98 -12.43
C GLU A 13 0.68 -18.09 -11.77
N GLU A 14 -0.06 -19.16 -12.04
CA GLU A 14 -1.30 -19.44 -11.33
C GLU A 14 -1.06 -19.52 -9.81
N GLY A 15 -1.88 -18.83 -9.03
CA GLY A 15 -1.71 -18.70 -7.59
C GLY A 15 -0.71 -17.63 -7.16
N ASP A 16 -0.20 -16.78 -8.05
CA ASP A 16 0.53 -15.59 -7.67
C ASP A 16 -0.41 -14.42 -7.36
N CYS A 17 -0.01 -13.58 -6.41
CA CYS A 17 -0.58 -12.25 -6.24
C CYS A 17 0.53 -11.21 -6.20
N GLU A 18 0.24 -10.02 -6.70
CA GLU A 18 1.25 -8.98 -6.90
C GLU A 18 0.69 -7.58 -6.63
N TYR A 19 1.44 -6.80 -5.85
CA TYR A 19 1.18 -5.38 -5.69
C TYR A 19 1.68 -4.62 -6.92
N THR A 20 0.87 -3.73 -7.45
CA THR A 20 1.22 -2.92 -8.61
C THR A 20 0.46 -1.59 -8.60
N LEU A 21 0.82 -0.71 -9.52
CA LEU A 21 0.22 0.61 -9.63
C LEU A 21 -0.52 0.76 -10.95
N VAL A 22 -1.62 1.50 -10.92
CA VAL A 22 -2.33 1.98 -12.10
C VAL A 22 -2.04 3.47 -12.25
N CYS A 23 -1.47 3.87 -13.38
CA CYS A 23 -1.08 5.26 -13.63
C CYS A 23 -1.94 5.91 -14.71
N ASN A 24 -2.04 7.24 -14.65
CA ASN A 24 -2.55 8.06 -15.75
C ASN A 24 -1.46 8.33 -16.81
N ASP A 25 -1.81 8.97 -17.92
CA ASP A 25 -0.88 9.28 -19.01
C ASP A 25 0.31 10.17 -18.60
N LYS A 26 0.19 10.90 -17.49
CA LYS A 26 1.25 11.75 -16.93
C LYS A 26 2.17 11.00 -15.96
N GLY A 27 1.89 9.71 -15.70
CA GLY A 27 2.62 8.87 -14.75
C GLY A 27 2.18 9.02 -13.30
N GLY A 28 1.16 9.84 -13.02
CA GLY A 28 0.58 9.96 -11.67
C GLY A 28 -0.24 8.72 -11.30
N ILE A 29 -0.26 8.37 -10.03
CA ILE A 29 -0.88 7.14 -9.50
C ILE A 29 -2.38 7.35 -9.39
N MET A 30 -3.15 6.60 -10.18
CA MET A 30 -4.61 6.57 -10.11
C MET A 30 -5.11 5.67 -8.99
N ASP A 31 -4.39 4.59 -8.73
CA ASP A 31 -4.62 3.65 -7.63
C ASP A 31 -3.40 2.75 -7.43
N ASP A 32 -3.26 2.21 -6.24
CA ASP A 32 -2.41 1.08 -5.93
C ASP A 32 -3.29 -0.16 -5.71
N VAL A 33 -2.93 -1.25 -6.36
CA VAL A 33 -3.80 -2.41 -6.51
C VAL A 33 -3.06 -3.71 -6.26
N ILE A 34 -3.80 -4.74 -5.85
CA ILE A 34 -3.28 -6.10 -5.84
C ILE A 34 -3.96 -6.89 -6.95
N ILE A 35 -3.14 -7.60 -7.72
CA ILE A 35 -3.59 -8.53 -8.75
C ILE A 35 -3.40 -9.95 -8.25
N TYR A 36 -4.40 -10.80 -8.48
CA TYR A 36 -4.41 -12.22 -8.16
C TYR A 36 -4.56 -13.00 -9.45
N LYS A 37 -3.63 -13.88 -9.77
CA LYS A 37 -3.75 -14.76 -10.95
C LYS A 37 -4.44 -16.07 -10.57
N TRP A 38 -5.72 -16.19 -10.86
CA TRP A 38 -6.51 -17.38 -10.55
C TRP A 38 -6.24 -18.54 -11.52
N ASN A 39 -6.05 -18.23 -12.79
CA ASN A 39 -5.65 -19.17 -13.83
C ASN A 39 -5.07 -18.40 -15.03
N GLU A 40 -4.72 -19.12 -16.09
CA GLU A 40 -4.12 -18.52 -17.31
C GLU A 40 -4.88 -17.32 -17.88
N LYS A 41 -6.21 -17.27 -17.71
CA LYS A 41 -7.10 -16.29 -18.37
C LYS A 41 -7.86 -15.39 -17.41
N THR A 42 -7.81 -15.67 -16.09
CA THR A 42 -8.64 -15.00 -15.10
C THR A 42 -7.77 -14.36 -14.02
N PHE A 43 -7.97 -13.07 -13.84
CA PHE A 43 -7.32 -12.28 -12.80
C PHE A 43 -8.38 -11.66 -11.89
N GLY A 44 -8.12 -11.65 -10.60
CA GLY A 44 -8.77 -10.76 -9.63
C GLY A 44 -7.98 -9.47 -9.46
N MET A 45 -8.64 -8.41 -9.02
CA MET A 45 -8.00 -7.15 -8.65
C MET A 45 -8.75 -6.54 -7.48
N THR A 46 -8.02 -6.13 -6.45
CA THR A 46 -8.54 -5.24 -5.41
C THR A 46 -8.11 -3.81 -5.67
N ILE A 47 -9.02 -2.88 -5.43
CA ILE A 47 -8.87 -1.44 -5.67
C ILE A 47 -9.43 -0.67 -4.47
N HIS A 48 -9.00 0.57 -4.28
CA HIS A 48 -9.62 1.42 -3.26
C HIS A 48 -11.07 1.76 -3.62
N PRO A 49 -12.01 1.70 -2.66
CA PRO A 49 -13.43 1.93 -2.95
C PRO A 49 -13.71 3.26 -3.63
N GLU A 50 -13.04 4.33 -3.21
CA GLU A 50 -13.16 5.67 -3.79
C GLU A 50 -12.73 5.75 -5.25
N ASN A 51 -11.86 4.85 -5.70
CA ASN A 51 -11.33 4.80 -7.05
C ASN A 51 -12.12 3.87 -7.98
N SER A 52 -13.11 3.13 -7.48
CA SER A 52 -13.83 2.09 -8.21
C SER A 52 -14.34 2.53 -9.58
N THR A 53 -15.06 3.64 -9.62
CA THR A 53 -15.63 4.19 -10.88
C THR A 53 -14.53 4.55 -11.87
N LYS A 54 -13.48 5.22 -11.40
CA LYS A 54 -12.34 5.67 -12.18
C LYS A 54 -11.55 4.49 -12.75
N ILE A 55 -11.22 3.52 -11.93
CA ILE A 55 -10.45 2.34 -12.34
C ILE A 55 -11.27 1.45 -13.27
N LEU A 56 -12.56 1.23 -13.02
CA LEU A 56 -13.43 0.50 -13.96
C LEU A 56 -13.51 1.18 -15.32
N ALA A 57 -13.60 2.50 -15.39
CA ALA A 57 -13.56 3.25 -16.63
C ALA A 57 -12.21 3.09 -17.35
N HIS A 58 -11.11 3.18 -16.61
CA HIS A 58 -9.75 3.00 -17.13
C HIS A 58 -9.53 1.58 -17.68
N LEU A 59 -9.96 0.55 -16.97
CA LEU A 59 -9.92 -0.85 -17.42
C LEU A 59 -10.70 -1.06 -18.75
N LYS A 60 -11.86 -0.43 -18.88
CA LYS A 60 -12.67 -0.51 -20.09
C LYS A 60 -12.04 0.23 -21.26
N ALA A 61 -11.44 1.40 -21.02
CA ALA A 61 -10.81 2.22 -22.06
C ALA A 61 -9.53 1.58 -22.64
N HIS A 62 -8.76 0.86 -21.82
CA HIS A 62 -7.47 0.28 -22.20
C HIS A 62 -7.49 -1.25 -22.32
N GLY A 63 -8.64 -1.88 -22.09
CA GLY A 63 -8.83 -3.32 -22.22
C GLY A 63 -8.66 -3.83 -23.64
N LEU A 64 -8.22 -5.06 -23.80
CA LEU A 64 -8.14 -5.71 -25.12
C LEU A 64 -9.52 -6.16 -25.58
N PRO A 65 -9.78 -6.19 -26.90
CA PRO A 65 -11.00 -6.76 -27.46
C PRO A 65 -11.23 -8.20 -26.96
N GLY A 66 -12.43 -8.47 -26.43
CA GLY A 66 -12.79 -9.78 -25.88
C GLY A 66 -12.50 -9.97 -24.39
N ALA A 67 -11.74 -9.08 -23.74
CA ALA A 67 -11.60 -9.09 -22.30
C ALA A 67 -12.91 -8.64 -21.62
N LYS A 68 -13.30 -9.36 -20.56
CA LYS A 68 -14.48 -9.03 -19.75
C LYS A 68 -14.04 -8.52 -18.39
N VAL A 69 -14.59 -7.39 -17.98
CA VAL A 69 -14.41 -6.83 -16.62
C VAL A 69 -15.73 -7.04 -15.88
N LEU A 70 -15.66 -7.70 -14.73
CA LEU A 70 -16.80 -7.97 -13.86
C LEU A 70 -16.54 -7.32 -12.52
N ASP A 71 -17.43 -6.43 -12.09
CA ASP A 71 -17.46 -5.93 -10.74
C ASP A 71 -18.18 -6.94 -9.85
N VAL A 72 -17.47 -7.44 -8.83
CA VAL A 72 -17.99 -8.44 -7.87
C VAL A 72 -18.00 -7.89 -6.44
N THR A 73 -17.75 -6.60 -6.26
CA THR A 73 -17.60 -5.93 -4.96
C THR A 73 -18.77 -6.23 -4.02
N GLU A 74 -20.01 -6.02 -4.48
CA GLU A 74 -21.21 -6.25 -3.65
C GLU A 74 -21.42 -7.72 -3.22
N LYS A 75 -20.77 -8.66 -3.90
CA LYS A 75 -20.92 -10.10 -3.62
C LYS A 75 -19.77 -10.65 -2.80
N THR A 76 -18.71 -9.88 -2.61
CA THR A 76 -17.46 -10.32 -2.01
C THR A 76 -17.14 -9.48 -0.78
N ALA A 77 -16.81 -10.13 0.32
CA ALA A 77 -16.23 -9.47 1.48
C ALA A 77 -14.74 -9.81 1.55
N GLN A 78 -13.94 -8.85 1.96
CA GLN A 78 -12.52 -9.02 2.27
C GLN A 78 -12.31 -8.84 3.77
N ILE A 79 -11.65 -9.80 4.40
CA ILE A 79 -11.19 -9.74 5.79
C ILE A 79 -9.68 -9.83 5.77
N ASN A 80 -9.02 -8.91 6.46
CA ASN A 80 -7.57 -8.91 6.58
C ASN A 80 -7.18 -9.28 8.01
N ILE A 81 -6.21 -10.19 8.16
CA ILE A 81 -5.60 -10.55 9.44
C ILE A 81 -4.09 -10.32 9.33
N GLN A 82 -3.54 -9.51 10.24
CA GLN A 82 -2.12 -9.13 10.22
C GLN A 82 -1.51 -9.27 11.60
N GLY A 83 -0.20 -9.45 11.63
CA GLY A 83 0.59 -9.55 12.85
C GLY A 83 1.35 -10.86 12.95
N PRO A 84 2.29 -10.96 13.89
CA PRO A 84 3.22 -12.10 14.01
C PRO A 84 2.52 -13.43 14.29
N HIS A 85 1.31 -13.40 14.85
CA HIS A 85 0.53 -14.60 15.18
C HIS A 85 -0.53 -14.96 14.13
N SER A 86 -0.69 -14.16 13.06
CA SER A 86 -1.73 -14.33 12.03
C SER A 86 -1.74 -15.73 11.41
N LYS A 87 -0.56 -16.30 11.12
CA LYS A 87 -0.43 -17.66 10.59
C LYS A 87 -0.90 -18.72 11.58
N ARG A 88 -0.52 -18.58 12.85
CA ARG A 88 -0.89 -19.54 13.91
C ARG A 88 -2.41 -19.54 14.13
N ILE A 89 -3.00 -18.36 14.23
CA ILE A 89 -4.45 -18.19 14.36
C ILE A 89 -5.18 -18.86 13.18
N LEU A 90 -4.82 -18.52 11.95
CA LEU A 90 -5.48 -19.08 10.77
C LEU A 90 -5.25 -20.58 10.61
N SER A 91 -4.12 -21.13 11.05
CA SER A 91 -3.83 -22.57 10.97
C SER A 91 -4.78 -23.41 11.82
N SER A 92 -5.44 -22.85 12.84
CA SER A 92 -6.43 -23.56 13.66
C SER A 92 -7.76 -23.79 12.92
N ILE A 93 -8.11 -22.92 11.97
CA ILE A 93 -9.39 -22.92 11.24
C ILE A 93 -9.25 -23.16 9.73
N CYS A 94 -8.02 -23.16 9.22
CA CYS A 94 -7.71 -23.37 7.80
C CYS A 94 -6.56 -24.37 7.65
N LYS A 95 -6.77 -25.44 6.87
CA LYS A 95 -5.76 -26.49 6.70
C LYS A 95 -4.65 -26.12 5.69
N HIS A 96 -4.98 -25.29 4.73
CA HIS A 96 -4.09 -24.94 3.62
C HIS A 96 -3.96 -23.44 3.53
N LEU A 97 -2.92 -22.90 4.16
CA LEU A 97 -2.51 -21.50 4.04
C LEU A 97 -1.45 -21.35 2.93
N PRO A 98 -1.37 -20.20 2.27
CA PRO A 98 -0.25 -19.93 1.36
C PRO A 98 1.09 -20.10 2.08
N GLU A 99 1.99 -20.91 1.50
CA GLU A 99 3.26 -21.29 2.15
C GLU A 99 4.29 -20.17 2.18
N ARG A 100 4.20 -19.24 1.24
CA ARG A 100 5.11 -18.09 1.09
C ARG A 100 4.34 -16.80 0.75
N PRO A 101 4.92 -15.63 1.00
CA PRO A 101 4.34 -14.36 0.58
C PRO A 101 4.07 -14.31 -0.93
N TYR A 102 3.11 -13.49 -1.30
CA TYR A 102 2.66 -13.27 -2.68
C TYR A 102 2.08 -14.51 -3.36
N ARG A 103 1.55 -15.45 -2.57
CA ARG A 103 0.78 -16.60 -3.08
C ARG A 103 -0.67 -16.51 -2.65
N CYS A 104 -1.55 -17.02 -3.51
CA CYS A 104 -2.98 -17.05 -3.28
C CYS A 104 -3.59 -18.35 -3.84
N HIS A 105 -4.67 -18.80 -3.23
CA HIS A 105 -5.43 -19.95 -3.71
C HIS A 105 -6.81 -20.03 -3.08
N GLU A 106 -7.67 -20.87 -3.63
CA GLU A 106 -8.93 -21.25 -3.01
C GLU A 106 -8.72 -22.26 -1.88
N THR A 107 -9.35 -22.04 -0.76
CA THR A 107 -9.27 -22.92 0.41
C THR A 107 -10.61 -22.96 1.16
N LYS A 108 -10.72 -23.85 2.15
CA LYS A 108 -11.85 -23.86 3.07
C LYS A 108 -11.42 -23.34 4.43
N ILE A 109 -12.09 -22.30 4.89
CA ILE A 109 -11.96 -21.78 6.25
C ILE A 109 -13.27 -22.09 6.98
N VAL A 110 -13.19 -22.84 8.07
CA VAL A 110 -14.35 -23.36 8.82
C VAL A 110 -15.42 -23.97 7.89
N GLY A 111 -14.96 -24.79 6.94
CA GLY A 111 -15.81 -25.50 5.98
C GLY A 111 -16.38 -24.67 4.81
N ARG A 112 -16.14 -23.36 4.76
CA ARG A 112 -16.61 -22.45 3.68
C ARG A 112 -15.52 -22.19 2.67
N MET A 113 -15.91 -22.18 1.40
CA MET A 113 -14.99 -21.78 0.31
C MET A 113 -14.64 -20.31 0.46
N CYS A 114 -13.35 -20.05 0.53
CA CYS A 114 -12.73 -18.74 0.56
C CYS A 114 -11.57 -18.71 -0.44
N PHE A 115 -11.20 -17.53 -0.88
CA PHE A 115 -9.94 -17.29 -1.55
C PHE A 115 -9.02 -16.59 -0.54
N ILE A 116 -7.79 -17.07 -0.40
CA ILE A 116 -6.83 -16.51 0.55
C ILE A 116 -5.54 -16.12 -0.15
N ALA A 117 -4.99 -14.97 0.21
CA ALA A 117 -3.71 -14.48 -0.26
C ALA A 117 -2.79 -14.14 0.91
N SER A 118 -1.51 -14.49 0.80
CA SER A 118 -0.48 -14.07 1.75
C SER A 118 0.15 -12.77 1.26
N ILE A 119 -0.46 -11.67 1.65
CA ILE A 119 -0.03 -10.31 1.32
C ILE A 119 -0.50 -9.36 2.42
N GLY A 120 0.24 -8.28 2.68
CA GLY A 120 -0.10 -7.28 3.68
C GLY A 120 0.70 -6.00 3.51
N PHE A 121 0.31 -4.97 4.25
CA PHE A 121 0.80 -3.60 4.10
C PHE A 121 1.53 -3.08 5.35
N SER A 122 1.44 -3.76 6.47
CA SER A 122 2.04 -3.30 7.74
C SER A 122 3.51 -3.69 7.91
N GLY A 123 4.08 -4.44 6.96
CA GLY A 123 5.40 -5.06 7.11
C GLY A 123 5.41 -6.32 8.00
N GLU A 124 4.26 -6.68 8.56
CA GLU A 124 4.03 -7.90 9.33
C GLU A 124 3.44 -9.02 8.46
N GLN A 125 3.49 -10.26 8.96
CA GLN A 125 2.82 -11.38 8.30
C GLN A 125 1.31 -11.10 8.20
N ALA A 126 0.75 -11.21 7.00
CA ALA A 126 -0.64 -10.88 6.75
C ALA A 126 -1.29 -11.81 5.75
N TYR A 127 -2.61 -11.93 5.87
CA TYR A 127 -3.45 -12.67 4.96
C TYR A 127 -4.71 -11.87 4.63
N GLU A 128 -5.05 -11.86 3.36
CA GLU A 128 -6.33 -11.36 2.87
C GLU A 128 -7.25 -12.54 2.56
N ILE A 129 -8.44 -12.52 3.12
CA ILE A 129 -9.43 -13.58 2.99
C ILE A 129 -10.65 -13.02 2.28
N PHE A 130 -10.97 -13.58 1.13
CA PHE A 130 -12.16 -13.22 0.36
C PHE A 130 -13.20 -14.31 0.50
N CYS A 131 -14.42 -13.91 0.84
CA CYS A 131 -15.55 -14.82 0.96
C CYS A 131 -16.82 -14.19 0.38
N SER A 132 -17.89 -14.98 0.24
CA SER A 132 -19.19 -14.42 -0.07
C SER A 132 -19.60 -13.38 0.98
N ALA A 133 -20.10 -12.23 0.56
CA ALA A 133 -20.58 -11.15 1.44
C ALA A 133 -21.60 -11.68 2.48
N SER A 134 -22.43 -12.66 2.12
CA SER A 134 -23.39 -13.30 3.05
C SER A 134 -22.75 -14.08 4.19
N HIS A 135 -21.48 -14.47 4.07
CA HIS A 135 -20.75 -15.23 5.08
C HIS A 135 -19.80 -14.38 5.92
N ALA A 136 -19.59 -13.13 5.56
CA ALA A 136 -18.58 -12.25 6.16
C ALA A 136 -18.69 -12.13 7.69
N ALA A 137 -19.89 -11.82 8.19
CA ALA A 137 -20.12 -11.61 9.61
C ALA A 137 -19.90 -12.88 10.45
N GLN A 138 -20.19 -14.04 9.88
CA GLN A 138 -19.95 -15.32 10.57
C GLN A 138 -18.47 -15.68 10.55
N LEU A 139 -17.79 -15.54 9.38
CA LEU A 139 -16.37 -15.80 9.26
C LEU A 139 -15.53 -14.87 10.15
N TRP A 140 -15.92 -13.60 10.26
CA TRP A 140 -15.31 -12.65 11.18
C TRP A 140 -15.31 -13.15 12.63
N ARG A 141 -16.47 -13.63 13.13
CA ARG A 141 -16.58 -14.18 14.50
C ARG A 141 -15.74 -15.43 14.66
N GLU A 142 -15.78 -16.34 13.69
CA GLU A 142 -14.99 -17.58 13.71
C GLU A 142 -13.48 -17.31 13.71
N ILE A 143 -13.01 -16.23 13.08
CA ILE A 143 -11.62 -15.79 13.16
C ILE A 143 -11.30 -15.24 14.57
N LEU A 144 -12.19 -14.43 15.15
CA LEU A 144 -12.01 -13.90 16.50
C LEU A 144 -11.98 -14.99 17.56
N ASP A 145 -12.77 -16.04 17.38
CA ASP A 145 -12.85 -17.18 18.30
C ASP A 145 -11.79 -18.27 18.00
N ALA A 146 -10.89 -18.04 17.03
CA ALA A 146 -10.00 -19.09 16.53
C ALA A 146 -8.85 -19.46 17.46
N SER A 147 -8.50 -18.63 18.44
CA SER A 147 -7.40 -18.90 19.37
C SER A 147 -7.63 -18.21 20.71
N ASP A 148 -7.50 -18.98 21.78
CA ASP A 148 -7.53 -18.47 23.16
C ASP A 148 -6.17 -17.92 23.61
N GLU A 149 -5.06 -18.37 23.00
CA GLU A 149 -3.70 -17.97 23.36
C GLU A 149 -3.25 -16.70 22.65
N ASP A 150 -3.69 -16.53 21.39
CA ASP A 150 -3.33 -15.41 20.53
C ASP A 150 -4.61 -14.65 20.14
N GLU A 151 -5.25 -14.04 21.09
CA GLU A 151 -6.54 -13.37 20.90
C GLU A 151 -6.49 -12.37 19.74
N PRO A 152 -7.18 -12.62 18.60
CA PRO A 152 -7.25 -11.67 17.51
C PRO A 152 -8.02 -10.43 17.95
N ILE A 153 -7.43 -9.25 17.75
CA ILE A 153 -8.02 -7.98 18.19
C ILE A 153 -8.60 -7.26 16.97
N PRO A 154 -9.90 -6.91 16.97
CA PRO A 154 -10.45 -6.02 15.95
C PRO A 154 -9.76 -4.67 15.94
N CYS A 155 -9.24 -4.27 14.78
CA CYS A 155 -8.54 -3.00 14.61
C CYS A 155 -9.39 -2.00 13.82
N GLY A 156 -9.40 -0.75 14.27
CA GLY A 156 -10.00 0.35 13.53
C GLY A 156 -9.07 0.89 12.44
N THR A 157 -9.61 1.75 11.59
CA THR A 157 -8.87 2.39 10.49
C THR A 157 -7.69 3.23 10.98
N ASP A 158 -7.81 3.87 12.15
CA ASP A 158 -6.73 4.69 12.71
C ASP A 158 -5.53 3.84 13.15
N ALA A 159 -5.80 2.65 13.73
CA ALA A 159 -4.73 1.69 14.06
C ALA A 159 -4.02 1.19 12.80
N TRP A 160 -4.78 0.91 11.73
CA TRP A 160 -4.20 0.53 10.44
C TRP A 160 -3.37 1.67 9.83
N ALA A 161 -3.88 2.90 9.87
CA ALA A 161 -3.15 4.08 9.37
C ALA A 161 -1.84 4.32 10.15
N SER A 162 -1.86 4.14 11.47
CA SER A 162 -0.66 4.22 12.31
C SER A 162 0.38 3.16 11.93
N LEU A 163 -0.04 1.92 11.69
CA LEU A 163 0.86 0.84 11.23
C LEU A 163 1.48 1.16 9.85
N CYS A 164 0.68 1.66 8.90
CA CYS A 164 1.18 2.08 7.59
C CYS A 164 2.19 3.22 7.72
N LEU A 165 1.90 4.22 8.55
CA LEU A 165 2.79 5.35 8.81
C LEU A 165 4.13 4.88 9.39
N GLU A 166 4.14 4.04 10.42
CA GLU A 166 5.35 3.48 11.01
C GLU A 166 6.16 2.63 10.03
N ALA A 167 5.47 1.83 9.21
CA ALA A 167 6.10 1.02 8.18
C ALA A 167 6.58 1.87 6.98
N GLY A 168 6.22 3.16 6.92
CA GLY A 168 6.54 4.04 5.79
C GLY A 168 5.87 3.60 4.50
N VAL A 169 4.70 2.95 4.60
CA VAL A 169 3.91 2.50 3.46
C VAL A 169 3.04 3.64 2.98
N PRO A 170 3.22 4.09 1.74
CA PRO A 170 2.41 5.16 1.17
C PRO A 170 0.95 4.71 1.01
N VAL A 171 0.02 5.61 1.33
CA VAL A 171 -1.44 5.37 1.28
C VAL A 171 -2.08 6.24 0.23
N TYR A 172 -3.04 5.67 -0.54
CA TYR A 172 -3.78 6.43 -1.54
C TYR A 172 -4.63 7.54 -0.86
N GLY A 173 -4.63 8.71 -1.49
CA GLY A 173 -5.27 9.92 -0.96
C GLY A 173 -4.38 10.74 -0.01
N GLN A 174 -3.22 10.22 0.39
CA GLN A 174 -2.21 10.91 1.19
C GLN A 174 -0.90 11.05 0.40
N GLU A 175 -0.11 10.00 0.33
CA GLU A 175 1.15 9.95 -0.42
C GLU A 175 0.93 9.65 -1.90
N LEU A 176 -0.07 8.83 -2.21
CA LEU A 176 -0.37 8.38 -3.58
C LEU A 176 -1.54 9.17 -4.13
N THR A 177 -1.32 9.87 -5.23
CA THR A 177 -2.33 10.68 -5.92
C THR A 177 -2.03 10.71 -7.42
N GLU A 178 -2.96 11.24 -8.21
CA GLU A 178 -2.79 11.41 -9.66
C GLU A 178 -1.72 12.47 -10.04
N GLU A 179 -1.15 13.17 -9.06
CA GLU A 179 -0.08 14.16 -9.23
C GLU A 179 1.29 13.65 -8.72
N VAL A 180 1.33 12.47 -8.12
CA VAL A 180 2.54 11.83 -7.57
C VAL A 180 2.86 10.59 -8.39
N THR A 181 4.09 10.47 -8.83
CA THR A 181 4.55 9.31 -9.60
C THR A 181 5.07 8.20 -8.68
N PRO A 182 5.14 6.95 -9.15
CA PRO A 182 5.76 5.86 -8.40
C PRO A 182 7.17 6.16 -7.90
N PHE A 183 7.96 6.88 -8.69
CA PHE A 183 9.34 7.21 -8.32
C PHE A 183 9.40 8.25 -7.21
N GLU A 184 8.49 9.24 -7.22
CA GLU A 184 8.38 10.22 -6.15
C GLU A 184 7.92 9.59 -4.82
N ALA A 185 6.99 8.63 -4.91
CA ALA A 185 6.47 7.90 -3.76
C ALA A 185 7.42 6.81 -3.22
N GLY A 186 8.60 6.60 -3.83
CA GLY A 186 9.52 5.54 -3.42
C GLY A 186 9.13 4.13 -3.88
N LEU A 187 8.13 4.01 -4.76
CA LEU A 187 7.58 2.76 -5.28
C LEU A 187 8.18 2.34 -6.63
N GLY A 188 9.34 2.86 -7.00
CA GLY A 188 9.98 2.57 -8.28
C GLY A 188 10.28 1.08 -8.52
N GLN A 189 10.40 0.27 -7.47
CA GLN A 189 10.56 -1.18 -7.58
C GLN A 189 9.35 -1.89 -8.21
N PHE A 190 8.17 -1.27 -8.18
CA PHE A 190 6.94 -1.79 -8.79
C PHE A 190 6.72 -1.26 -10.22
N VAL A 191 7.70 -0.57 -10.79
CA VAL A 191 7.70 -0.14 -12.18
C VAL A 191 8.72 -0.97 -12.96
N ARG A 192 8.24 -1.78 -13.90
CA ARG A 192 9.07 -2.63 -14.75
C ARG A 192 9.24 -1.99 -16.14
N PRO A 193 10.32 -1.26 -16.40
CA PRO A 193 10.47 -0.50 -17.65
C PRO A 193 10.58 -1.39 -18.89
N LEU A 194 10.98 -2.66 -18.73
CA LEU A 194 11.16 -3.61 -19.83
C LEU A 194 9.92 -4.45 -20.16
N GLN A 195 8.84 -4.31 -19.41
CA GLN A 195 7.60 -5.10 -19.61
C GLN A 195 6.80 -4.78 -20.88
N GLY A 196 7.22 -3.80 -21.66
CA GLY A 196 6.47 -3.30 -22.81
C GLY A 196 5.66 -2.04 -22.50
N GLU A 197 4.66 -1.73 -23.32
CA GLU A 197 3.87 -0.49 -23.21
C GLU A 197 2.75 -0.63 -22.16
N PHE A 198 2.67 0.35 -21.28
CA PHE A 198 1.57 0.54 -20.34
C PHE A 198 1.23 2.03 -20.21
N VAL A 199 0.05 2.34 -19.68
CA VAL A 199 -0.40 3.74 -19.50
C VAL A 199 0.51 4.46 -18.51
N GLY A 200 1.01 5.63 -18.90
CA GLY A 200 1.96 6.43 -18.11
C GLY A 200 3.44 6.12 -18.36
N LYS A 201 3.78 5.00 -19.02
CA LYS A 201 5.19 4.61 -19.25
C LYS A 201 6.06 5.72 -19.81
N ARG A 202 5.62 6.41 -20.84
CA ARG A 202 6.42 7.49 -21.49
C ARG A 202 6.72 8.65 -20.55
N ALA A 203 5.83 8.96 -19.61
CA ALA A 203 6.05 9.99 -18.61
C ALA A 203 7.06 9.51 -17.56
N LEU A 204 6.92 8.26 -17.13
CA LEU A 204 7.85 7.64 -16.17
C LEU A 204 9.24 7.47 -16.75
N ASP A 205 9.39 7.04 -18.01
CA ASP A 205 10.69 6.92 -18.70
C ASP A 205 11.38 8.30 -18.79
N ARG A 206 10.63 9.37 -19.11
CA ARG A 206 11.16 10.74 -19.11
C ARG A 206 11.65 11.16 -17.73
N GLN A 207 10.90 10.84 -16.67
CA GLN A 207 11.28 11.18 -15.30
C GLN A 207 12.57 10.47 -14.88
N VAL A 208 12.77 9.21 -15.30
CA VAL A 208 14.04 8.49 -15.06
C VAL A 208 15.21 9.21 -15.72
N LEU A 209 15.04 9.69 -16.97
CA LEU A 209 16.09 10.38 -17.72
C LEU A 209 16.39 11.79 -17.22
N GLN A 210 15.37 12.53 -16.81
CA GLN A 210 15.47 13.93 -16.37
C GLN A 210 15.72 14.10 -14.87
N GLY A 211 15.57 13.04 -14.10
CA GLY A 211 15.59 13.04 -12.65
C GLY A 211 14.19 13.18 -12.03
N VAL A 212 14.03 12.57 -10.88
CA VAL A 212 12.79 12.62 -10.09
C VAL A 212 12.74 13.94 -9.33
N PRO A 213 11.72 14.80 -9.50
CA PRO A 213 11.71 16.15 -8.94
C PRO A 213 11.49 16.20 -7.43
N ARG A 214 10.76 15.22 -6.87
CA ARG A 214 10.42 15.14 -5.45
C ARG A 214 10.69 13.75 -4.92
N LYS A 215 10.79 13.62 -3.61
CA LYS A 215 10.97 12.32 -2.94
C LYS A 215 10.17 12.27 -1.64
N LEU A 216 9.51 11.15 -1.42
CA LEU A 216 8.90 10.84 -0.14
C LEU A 216 9.99 10.51 0.88
N ILE A 217 9.97 11.18 2.03
CA ILE A 217 10.90 10.99 3.13
C ILE A 217 10.16 10.80 4.45
N GLY A 218 10.82 10.15 5.42
CA GLY A 218 10.38 10.09 6.81
C GLY A 218 10.98 11.22 7.62
N LEU A 219 10.17 11.81 8.50
CA LEU A 219 10.58 12.83 9.47
C LEU A 219 10.18 12.39 10.87
N VAL A 220 11.05 12.60 11.84
CA VAL A 220 10.78 12.43 13.28
C VAL A 220 10.73 13.80 13.93
N MET A 221 9.63 14.08 14.63
CA MET A 221 9.45 15.39 15.30
C MET A 221 10.22 15.45 16.61
N GLU A 222 10.75 16.62 16.91
CA GLU A 222 11.29 16.93 18.24
C GLU A 222 10.14 17.40 19.15
N GLY A 223 9.68 16.52 20.05
CA GLY A 223 8.57 16.79 20.97
C GLY A 223 7.30 16.01 20.69
N ASP A 224 6.21 16.36 21.37
CA ASP A 224 4.99 15.56 21.44
C ASP A 224 3.90 15.99 20.41
N GLN A 225 4.19 16.96 19.56
CA GLN A 225 3.22 17.52 18.64
C GLN A 225 3.39 16.95 17.24
N ALA A 226 2.26 16.59 16.59
CA ALA A 226 2.23 16.17 15.20
C ALA A 226 1.78 17.31 14.29
N PRO A 227 2.45 17.56 13.16
CA PRO A 227 1.96 18.49 12.16
C PRO A 227 0.70 17.93 11.45
N HIS A 228 -0.10 18.80 10.85
CA HIS A 228 -1.20 18.37 10.01
C HIS A 228 -0.75 18.03 8.58
N SER A 229 -1.52 17.19 7.88
CA SER A 229 -1.33 16.96 6.45
C SER A 229 -1.44 18.27 5.67
N GLY A 230 -0.54 18.48 4.69
CA GLY A 230 -0.42 19.69 3.91
C GLY A 230 0.48 20.78 4.51
N ALA A 231 0.91 20.66 5.78
CA ALA A 231 1.84 21.58 6.42
C ALA A 231 3.14 21.71 5.63
N LEU A 232 3.71 22.92 5.56
CA LEU A 232 4.96 23.16 4.84
C LEU A 232 6.15 22.58 5.61
N VAL A 233 7.05 21.96 4.86
CA VAL A 233 8.38 21.55 5.35
C VAL A 233 9.40 22.58 4.89
N TYR A 234 10.28 22.97 5.80
CA TYR A 234 11.36 23.92 5.58
C TYR A 234 12.71 23.25 5.81
N ASP A 235 13.70 23.65 5.05
CA ASP A 235 15.11 23.33 5.31
C ASP A 235 15.91 24.65 5.37
N TYR A 236 16.65 24.91 6.46
CA TYR A 236 17.27 26.20 6.74
C TYR A 236 16.32 27.40 6.54
N GLY A 237 15.05 27.23 6.92
CA GLY A 237 14.03 28.27 6.81
C GLY A 237 13.41 28.46 5.40
N VAL A 238 13.86 27.72 4.37
CA VAL A 238 13.35 27.75 3.01
C VAL A 238 12.31 26.65 2.80
N PRO A 239 11.10 26.95 2.26
CA PRO A 239 10.11 25.93 1.99
C PRO A 239 10.63 24.90 0.97
N CYS A 240 10.64 23.62 1.33
CA CYS A 240 11.20 22.57 0.49
C CYS A 240 10.21 21.42 0.17
N GLY A 241 9.08 21.35 0.89
CA GLY A 241 8.12 20.26 0.70
C GLY A 241 6.84 20.43 1.50
N ARG A 242 6.07 19.33 1.59
CA ARG A 242 4.82 19.26 2.38
C ARG A 242 4.68 17.94 3.09
N ILE A 243 4.11 17.96 4.28
CA ILE A 243 3.66 16.78 5.00
C ILE A 243 2.51 16.14 4.23
N THR A 244 2.56 14.83 4.06
CA THR A 244 1.49 14.02 3.48
C THR A 244 0.67 13.35 4.58
N SER A 245 1.35 12.72 5.54
CA SER A 245 0.74 12.11 6.72
C SER A 245 1.62 12.31 7.95
N ALA A 246 1.00 12.36 9.13
CA ALA A 246 1.71 12.48 10.40
C ALA A 246 0.89 11.90 11.54
N GLY A 247 1.56 11.45 12.60
CA GLY A 247 0.90 10.93 13.78
C GLY A 247 1.87 10.30 14.78
N TRP A 248 1.30 9.84 15.89
CA TRP A 248 2.04 9.07 16.88
C TRP A 248 2.39 7.68 16.33
N ALA A 249 3.65 7.31 16.47
CA ALA A 249 4.20 6.01 16.13
C ALA A 249 4.43 5.19 17.40
N PRO A 250 3.52 4.28 17.76
CA PRO A 250 3.54 3.57 19.03
C PRO A 250 4.79 2.73 19.27
N TYR A 251 5.34 2.13 18.22
CA TYR A 251 6.52 1.27 18.34
C TYR A 251 7.79 2.07 18.61
N VAL A 252 7.98 3.20 17.92
CA VAL A 252 9.15 4.07 18.12
C VAL A 252 8.93 5.12 19.20
N GLN A 253 7.70 5.26 19.72
CA GLN A 253 7.29 6.19 20.77
C GLN A 253 7.65 7.66 20.46
N GLN A 254 7.40 8.06 19.22
CA GLN A 254 7.66 9.42 18.72
C GLN A 254 6.55 9.88 17.77
N GLN A 255 6.42 11.18 17.62
CA GLN A 255 5.65 11.75 16.51
C GLN A 255 6.47 11.63 15.23
N VAL A 256 5.89 11.05 14.21
CA VAL A 256 6.53 10.88 12.90
C VAL A 256 5.67 11.45 11.79
N ALA A 257 6.29 11.73 10.65
CA ALA A 257 5.57 12.19 9.48
C ALA A 257 6.19 11.63 8.19
N LEU A 258 5.37 11.47 7.17
CA LEU A 258 5.81 11.34 5.79
C LEU A 258 5.69 12.70 5.09
N ALA A 259 6.67 13.03 4.27
CA ALA A 259 6.70 14.30 3.56
C ALA A 259 7.20 14.12 2.13
N LEU A 260 6.56 14.81 1.19
CA LEU A 260 7.01 14.91 -0.18
C LEU A 260 7.87 16.17 -0.34
N VAL A 261 9.18 16.00 -0.49
CA VAL A 261 10.18 17.06 -0.49
C VAL A 261 10.84 17.18 -1.86
N ASN A 262 11.14 18.41 -2.30
CA ASN A 262 11.86 18.67 -3.54
C ASN A 262 13.27 18.07 -3.47
N ARG A 263 13.63 17.27 -4.45
CA ARG A 263 14.86 16.49 -4.43
C ARG A 263 16.13 17.36 -4.34
N SER A 264 16.12 18.56 -4.91
CA SER A 264 17.26 19.49 -4.85
C SER A 264 17.71 19.82 -3.43
N PHE A 265 16.79 19.79 -2.46
CA PHE A 265 17.14 19.99 -1.05
C PHE A 265 17.77 18.76 -0.40
N LEU A 266 17.56 17.57 -0.96
CA LEU A 266 18.09 16.29 -0.42
C LEU A 266 19.48 15.92 -0.96
N GLU A 267 20.11 16.80 -1.73
CA GLU A 267 21.46 16.61 -2.27
C GLU A 267 22.54 17.05 -1.28
N GLU A 268 22.19 17.90 -0.33
CA GLU A 268 23.06 18.33 0.76
C GLU A 268 23.22 17.22 1.82
N LYS A 269 24.30 17.32 2.60
CA LYS A 269 24.59 16.32 3.67
C LYS A 269 24.01 16.70 5.02
N GLU A 270 23.79 17.98 5.25
CA GLU A 270 23.30 18.52 6.52
C GLU A 270 21.96 19.21 6.24
N HIS A 271 21.02 19.06 7.15
CA HIS A 271 19.69 19.63 7.07
C HIS A 271 19.28 20.25 8.39
N ASP A 272 18.54 21.33 8.33
CA ASP A 272 17.85 21.97 9.46
C ASP A 272 16.35 21.98 9.18
N PHE A 273 15.76 20.76 9.24
CA PHE A 273 14.35 20.58 8.92
C PHE A 273 13.44 21.10 10.02
N ALA A 274 12.41 21.81 9.61
CA ALA A 274 11.31 22.22 10.47
C ALA A 274 9.98 22.15 9.71
N VAL A 275 8.88 21.91 10.44
CA VAL A 275 7.54 21.79 9.88
C VAL A 275 6.63 22.87 10.46
N GLU A 276 5.79 23.47 9.61
CA GLU A 276 4.78 24.43 9.99
C GLU A 276 3.78 23.86 11.01
N TYR A 277 3.54 24.59 12.09
CA TYR A 277 2.57 24.24 13.12
C TYR A 277 1.90 25.51 13.66
N GLY A 278 0.76 25.87 13.10
CA GLY A 278 0.10 27.14 13.40
C GLY A 278 0.99 28.34 13.04
N THR A 279 1.40 29.12 14.04
CA THR A 279 2.33 30.26 13.88
C THR A 279 3.79 29.91 14.15
N GLU A 280 4.05 28.69 14.59
CA GLU A 280 5.37 28.20 14.97
C GLU A 280 5.91 27.19 13.96
N ARG A 281 7.12 26.70 14.21
CA ARG A 281 7.73 25.60 13.50
C ARG A 281 8.20 24.55 14.47
N LEU A 282 7.87 23.29 14.20
CA LEU A 282 8.39 22.14 14.93
C LEU A 282 9.70 21.70 14.30
N ALA A 283 10.75 21.62 15.09
CA ALA A 283 12.01 21.04 14.65
C ALA A 283 11.83 19.53 14.41
N CYS A 284 12.50 19.02 13.39
CA CYS A 284 12.46 17.60 13.05
C CYS A 284 13.75 17.18 12.34
N HIS A 285 13.98 15.88 12.26
CA HIS A 285 15.08 15.35 11.48
C HIS A 285 14.59 14.24 10.53
N MET A 286 15.33 14.05 9.46
CA MET A 286 15.05 13.00 8.48
C MET A 286 15.45 11.64 9.04
N GLU A 287 14.54 10.66 8.96
CA GLU A 287 14.78 9.29 9.34
C GLU A 287 14.53 8.35 8.15
N LYS A 288 15.29 7.27 8.10
CA LYS A 288 15.16 6.26 7.04
C LYS A 288 13.91 5.42 7.26
N LEU A 289 13.12 5.30 6.20
CA LEU A 289 11.97 4.40 6.20
C LEU A 289 12.38 2.93 6.01
N PRO A 290 11.67 1.98 6.66
CA PRO A 290 10.60 2.19 7.65
C PRO A 290 11.14 2.78 8.97
N PHE A 291 10.29 3.45 9.75
CA PHE A 291 10.69 4.00 11.06
C PHE A 291 11.06 2.92 12.05
N TYR A 292 10.52 1.72 11.90
CA TYR A 292 10.93 0.57 12.69
C TYR A 292 11.31 -0.62 11.79
N LYS A 293 12.13 -1.52 12.34
CA LYS A 293 12.52 -2.75 11.64
C LYS A 293 11.66 -3.89 12.14
N THR A 294 10.81 -4.42 11.27
CA THR A 294 10.10 -5.67 11.56
C THR A 294 11.07 -6.84 11.71
N ILE A 295 10.73 -7.80 12.57
CA ILE A 295 11.54 -9.00 12.80
C ILE A 295 11.51 -9.92 11.56
N GLN A 296 10.47 -9.81 10.74
CA GLN A 296 10.30 -10.58 9.51
C GLN A 296 10.44 -9.66 8.29
N ARG A 297 11.51 -9.85 7.53
CA ARG A 297 11.61 -9.31 6.16
C ARG A 297 10.96 -10.31 5.23
N TYR A 298 9.95 -9.89 4.51
CA TYR A 298 9.41 -10.62 3.37
C TYR A 298 10.31 -10.47 2.14
#